data_94582706eb4714f4854329e62e56c13a
#
_entry.id   94582706eb4714f4854329e62e56c13a
#
_cell.length_a   1.000
_cell.length_b   1.000
_cell.length_c   1.000
_cell.angle_alpha   90.00
_cell.angle_beta   90.00
_cell.angle_gamma   90.00
#
_symmetry.space_group_name_H-M   'P 1'
#
loop_
_entity.id
_entity.type
_entity.pdbx_description
1 polymer ?
#
loop_
_entity_poly.entity_id
_entity_poly.type
_entity_poly.pdbx_seq_one_letter_code
_entity_poly.pdbx_strand_id
1 'polypeptide(L)'
;MQILTTEDARYIDQEVPKQLGVSLEILMENAGRGIVDALWGQYDLFSLDNARSINSFVLFICGTGNNGADGLVAARHLLEQGVPVQIALVGDTSKCSDLFAVQLKRCEAMGCIIDMFDDFNDWSNVAIVVEGIMGTGLAGRLRDTTIDILHVIDTMRSQYNFDLWAIDVPAGVDATSGQISEGTLSYDYTVTFGAIKQGLLLYPGKAIGGTVIVAPLGAPWQQVLVNRDSTITIDSDLAETLINYRVPMAHKGVNGNTLIVGGSSDMVGAPMLTAEAAVHSGAGKVTLCVPEIIKRAVQGRIIPEVMVTSINENHSIYEGRQVVAIGPGLGRTIDIPDLVNHVIDCYEGALVIDADALYALGHVGSVDKDALRDGKVESIYKMEQQLPYCVMTPHLGEFSRLIDLPIKWIERHYITLARAFAKAHQVVLVLKGIPSVVALPDGTVYVNTIGNAGMGTGGMGDVLTGVIAGFISQGYSLQDSAILGVYVHSRSADILSDTKTWGYTPSDVSTSIGCVISELLGE
;
A
#
# COMPACT_ATOMS: atom_id res chain seq x y z
N MET A 1 -8.96 -6.03 0.22
CA MET A 1 -9.94 -4.89 0.33
C MET A 1 -9.67 -3.88 -0.80
N GLN A 2 -10.73 -3.24 -1.39
CA GLN A 2 -10.55 -2.16 -2.37
C GLN A 2 -10.03 -0.87 -1.72
N ILE A 3 -9.22 -0.11 -2.44
CA ILE A 3 -8.63 1.18 -2.01
C ILE A 3 -9.24 2.27 -2.89
N LEU A 4 -9.58 3.44 -2.30
CA LEU A 4 -10.22 4.54 -2.99
C LEU A 4 -9.29 5.74 -3.13
N THR A 5 -9.30 6.35 -4.32
CA THR A 5 -8.79 7.70 -4.54
C THR A 5 -9.83 8.75 -4.15
N THR A 6 -9.43 10.02 -4.09
CA THR A 6 -10.37 11.15 -3.95
C THR A 6 -11.43 11.13 -5.06
N GLU A 7 -11.02 10.80 -6.28
CA GLU A 7 -11.94 10.74 -7.44
C GLU A 7 -12.95 9.60 -7.30
N ASP A 8 -12.50 8.40 -6.84
CA ASP A 8 -13.39 7.28 -6.62
C ASP A 8 -14.42 7.57 -5.52
N ALA A 9 -13.98 8.18 -4.41
CA ALA A 9 -14.90 8.58 -3.34
C ALA A 9 -15.97 9.56 -3.85
N ARG A 10 -15.59 10.59 -4.61
CA ARG A 10 -16.55 11.53 -5.24
C ARG A 10 -17.47 10.85 -6.24
N TYR A 11 -16.94 9.89 -7.00
CA TYR A 11 -17.74 9.12 -7.96
C TYR A 11 -18.77 8.25 -7.26
N ILE A 12 -18.41 7.60 -6.15
CA ILE A 12 -19.34 6.84 -5.30
C ILE A 12 -20.48 7.75 -4.80
N ASP A 13 -20.15 8.92 -4.25
CA ASP A 13 -21.15 9.88 -3.76
C ASP A 13 -22.13 10.34 -4.84
N GLN A 14 -21.67 10.43 -6.09
CA GLN A 14 -22.51 10.83 -7.22
C GLN A 14 -23.36 9.69 -7.78
N GLU A 15 -22.81 8.49 -7.87
CA GLU A 15 -23.41 7.37 -8.60
C GLU A 15 -24.23 6.43 -7.71
N VAL A 16 -23.90 6.27 -6.44
CA VAL A 16 -24.68 5.45 -5.51
C VAL A 16 -26.13 5.96 -5.41
N PRO A 17 -26.41 7.27 -5.25
CA PRO A 17 -27.78 7.77 -5.25
C PRO A 17 -28.53 7.51 -6.57
N LYS A 18 -27.86 7.63 -7.71
CA LYS A 18 -28.48 7.46 -9.04
C LYS A 18 -28.72 6.00 -9.39
N GLN A 19 -27.72 5.14 -9.14
CA GLN A 19 -27.77 3.75 -9.59
C GLN A 19 -28.40 2.80 -8.56
N LEU A 20 -28.21 3.08 -7.26
CA LEU A 20 -28.67 2.22 -6.18
C LEU A 20 -29.82 2.82 -5.36
N GLY A 21 -30.19 4.08 -5.61
CA GLY A 21 -31.29 4.75 -4.90
C GLY A 21 -31.00 5.07 -3.43
N VAL A 22 -29.77 4.94 -2.98
CA VAL A 22 -29.34 5.27 -1.59
C VAL A 22 -28.88 6.72 -1.57
N SER A 23 -29.64 7.59 -0.88
CA SER A 23 -29.35 9.03 -0.85
C SER A 23 -28.04 9.34 -0.09
N LEU A 24 -27.42 10.48 -0.40
CA LEU A 24 -26.24 10.98 0.33
C LEU A 24 -26.52 11.14 1.83
N GLU A 25 -27.75 11.50 2.20
CA GLU A 25 -28.14 11.60 3.62
C GLU A 25 -28.10 10.24 4.33
N ILE A 26 -28.49 9.15 3.64
CA ILE A 26 -28.38 7.79 4.19
C ILE A 26 -26.91 7.37 4.33
N LEU A 27 -26.07 7.67 3.33
CA LEU A 27 -24.63 7.39 3.41
C LEU A 27 -23.98 8.14 4.58
N MET A 28 -24.30 9.42 4.75
CA MET A 28 -23.85 10.27 5.85
C MET A 28 -24.32 9.75 7.22
N GLU A 29 -25.57 9.30 7.33
CA GLU A 29 -26.10 8.71 8.56
C GLU A 29 -25.32 7.44 8.95
N ASN A 30 -25.00 6.59 7.96
CA ASN A 30 -24.17 5.40 8.19
C ASN A 30 -22.72 5.77 8.52
N ALA A 31 -22.14 6.80 7.90
CA ALA A 31 -20.80 7.30 8.22
C ALA A 31 -20.72 7.77 9.68
N GLY A 32 -21.67 8.61 10.11
CA GLY A 32 -21.72 9.09 11.49
C GLY A 32 -21.91 7.96 12.52
N ARG A 33 -22.76 6.98 12.22
CA ARG A 33 -22.90 5.77 13.06
C ARG A 33 -21.61 4.96 13.11
N GLY A 34 -20.92 4.83 11.96
CA GLY A 34 -19.63 4.16 11.92
C GLY A 34 -18.54 4.84 12.76
N ILE A 35 -18.58 6.18 12.90
CA ILE A 35 -17.71 6.91 13.84
C ILE A 35 -18.05 6.50 15.28
N VAL A 36 -19.33 6.46 15.63
CA VAL A 36 -19.80 6.06 16.97
C VAL A 36 -19.37 4.63 17.30
N ASP A 37 -19.60 3.69 16.38
CA ASP A 37 -19.22 2.29 16.56
C ASP A 37 -17.69 2.14 16.73
N ALA A 38 -16.89 2.92 15.99
CA ALA A 38 -15.45 2.94 16.12
C ALA A 38 -15.01 3.47 17.50
N LEU A 39 -15.62 4.53 17.99
CA LEU A 39 -15.34 5.08 19.31
C LEU A 39 -15.68 4.07 20.43
N TRP A 40 -16.85 3.42 20.38
CA TRP A 40 -17.22 2.34 21.31
C TRP A 40 -16.28 1.13 21.23
N GLY A 41 -15.76 0.84 20.06
CA GLY A 41 -14.78 -0.25 19.88
C GLY A 41 -13.43 0.02 20.56
N GLN A 42 -13.08 1.28 20.83
CA GLN A 42 -11.81 1.66 21.45
C GLN A 42 -11.96 2.07 22.93
N TYR A 43 -13.10 2.58 23.34
CA TYR A 43 -13.31 3.12 24.68
C TYR A 43 -14.61 2.60 25.31
N ASP A 44 -14.61 2.46 26.64
CA ASP A 44 -15.84 2.48 27.42
C ASP A 44 -16.25 3.95 27.65
N LEU A 45 -17.09 4.46 26.74
CA LEU A 45 -17.47 5.88 26.74
C LEU A 45 -18.27 6.30 27.98
N PHE A 46 -18.87 5.35 28.73
CA PHE A 46 -19.51 5.65 30.02
C PHE A 46 -18.52 5.79 31.17
N SER A 47 -17.30 5.29 30.98
CA SER A 47 -16.22 5.37 31.98
C SER A 47 -15.25 6.54 31.74
N LEU A 48 -15.51 7.44 30.77
CA LEU A 48 -14.66 8.61 30.51
C LEU A 48 -14.52 9.48 31.77
N ASP A 49 -15.59 9.60 32.58
CA ASP A 49 -15.59 10.34 33.85
C ASP A 49 -14.60 9.79 34.87
N ASN A 50 -14.37 8.48 34.91
CA ASN A 50 -13.49 7.85 35.90
C ASN A 50 -12.00 8.01 35.58
N ALA A 51 -11.67 8.36 34.33
CA ALA A 51 -10.28 8.42 33.88
C ALA A 51 -9.64 9.80 34.04
N ARG A 52 -10.40 10.91 33.98
CA ARG A 52 -9.85 12.29 33.91
C ARG A 52 -10.57 13.32 34.77
N SER A 53 -11.91 13.41 34.72
CA SER A 53 -12.73 14.32 35.55
C SER A 53 -14.20 13.89 35.55
N ILE A 54 -14.97 14.39 36.53
CA ILE A 54 -16.40 14.08 36.70
C ILE A 54 -17.30 14.61 35.56
N ASN A 55 -16.73 15.42 34.61
CA ASN A 55 -17.46 16.08 33.52
C ASN A 55 -16.75 15.92 32.16
N SER A 56 -16.08 14.81 31.92
CA SER A 56 -15.39 14.59 30.64
C SER A 56 -16.38 14.38 29.49
N PHE A 57 -16.04 14.89 28.31
CA PHE A 57 -16.87 14.79 27.11
C PHE A 57 -16.03 14.56 25.84
N VAL A 58 -16.72 14.16 24.76
CA VAL A 58 -16.18 14.06 23.41
C VAL A 58 -16.42 15.40 22.68
N LEU A 59 -15.35 16.03 22.22
CA LEU A 59 -15.40 17.27 21.44
C LEU A 59 -15.36 16.96 19.93
N PHE A 60 -16.42 17.34 19.23
CA PHE A 60 -16.43 17.30 17.75
C PHE A 60 -16.05 18.67 17.18
N ILE A 61 -14.97 18.74 16.40
CA ILE A 61 -14.55 19.97 15.70
C ILE A 61 -14.98 19.82 14.23
N CYS A 62 -16.06 20.50 13.87
CA CYS A 62 -16.75 20.31 12.60
C CYS A 62 -16.56 21.51 11.65
N GLY A 63 -15.96 21.26 10.47
CA GLY A 63 -16.01 22.19 9.34
C GLY A 63 -17.42 22.25 8.72
N THR A 64 -17.70 23.26 7.90
CA THR A 64 -19.03 23.49 7.30
C THR A 64 -19.35 22.62 6.05
N GLY A 65 -18.49 21.64 5.73
CA GLY A 65 -18.70 20.68 4.63
C GLY A 65 -19.34 19.37 5.08
N ASN A 66 -19.40 18.41 4.16
CA ASN A 66 -19.97 17.08 4.45
C ASN A 66 -19.19 16.32 5.52
N ASN A 67 -17.86 16.44 5.58
CA ASN A 67 -17.05 15.81 6.62
C ASN A 67 -17.41 16.28 8.04
N GLY A 68 -17.64 17.60 8.20
CA GLY A 68 -18.19 18.14 9.45
C GLY A 68 -19.61 17.68 9.73
N ALA A 69 -20.43 17.50 8.68
CA ALA A 69 -21.78 16.97 8.82
C ALA A 69 -21.78 15.51 9.33
N ASP A 70 -20.81 14.67 8.89
CA ASP A 70 -20.62 13.31 9.45
C ASP A 70 -20.32 13.38 10.97
N GLY A 71 -19.51 14.37 11.38
CA GLY A 71 -19.24 14.65 12.80
C GLY A 71 -20.50 15.09 13.57
N LEU A 72 -21.36 15.92 12.99
CA LEU A 72 -22.64 16.30 13.59
C LEU A 72 -23.58 15.10 13.78
N VAL A 73 -23.63 14.20 12.79
CA VAL A 73 -24.39 12.94 12.92
C VAL A 73 -23.84 12.08 14.08
N ALA A 74 -22.53 11.91 14.16
CA ALA A 74 -21.90 11.14 15.23
C ALA A 74 -22.16 11.75 16.62
N ALA A 75 -22.01 13.07 16.77
CA ALA A 75 -22.30 13.79 18.01
C ALA A 75 -23.75 13.58 18.47
N ARG A 76 -24.70 13.66 17.55
CA ARG A 76 -26.13 13.42 17.82
C ARG A 76 -26.39 11.99 18.32
N HIS A 77 -25.77 10.99 17.71
CA HIS A 77 -25.93 9.60 18.14
C HIS A 77 -25.29 9.33 19.50
N LEU A 78 -24.13 9.90 19.81
CA LEU A 78 -23.53 9.78 21.13
C LEU A 78 -24.39 10.46 22.21
N LEU A 79 -24.95 11.65 21.92
CA LEU A 79 -25.85 12.35 22.84
C LEU A 79 -27.11 11.52 23.13
N GLU A 80 -27.71 10.90 22.10
CA GLU A 80 -28.88 10.01 22.25
C GLU A 80 -28.56 8.81 23.15
N GLN A 81 -27.33 8.31 23.10
CA GLN A 81 -26.82 7.21 23.93
C GLN A 81 -26.44 7.66 25.35
N GLY A 82 -26.55 8.96 25.66
CA GLY A 82 -26.23 9.50 26.99
C GLY A 82 -24.73 9.82 27.20
N VAL A 83 -23.93 9.80 26.15
CA VAL A 83 -22.52 10.21 26.21
C VAL A 83 -22.44 11.73 26.13
N PRO A 84 -21.72 12.43 27.06
CA PRO A 84 -21.53 13.87 26.99
C PRO A 84 -20.76 14.28 25.73
N VAL A 85 -21.31 15.21 24.95
CA VAL A 85 -20.68 15.72 23.72
C VAL A 85 -20.76 17.25 23.67
N GLN A 86 -19.75 17.86 23.06
CA GLN A 86 -19.79 19.27 22.65
C GLN A 86 -19.33 19.38 21.19
N ILE A 87 -19.80 20.40 20.51
CA ILE A 87 -19.50 20.66 19.09
C ILE A 87 -18.87 22.03 18.96
N ALA A 88 -17.70 22.12 18.35
CA ALA A 88 -17.03 23.36 17.98
C ALA A 88 -17.06 23.52 16.45
N LEU A 89 -17.73 24.54 15.95
CA LEU A 89 -17.90 24.80 14.52
C LEU A 89 -16.74 25.64 13.97
N VAL A 90 -16.21 25.24 12.83
CA VAL A 90 -15.11 25.91 12.12
C VAL A 90 -15.61 26.46 10.79
N GLY A 91 -15.53 27.77 10.59
CA GLY A 91 -15.88 28.46 9.35
C GLY A 91 -17.23 29.16 9.38
N ASP A 92 -17.63 29.67 8.21
CA ASP A 92 -18.85 30.47 8.04
C ASP A 92 -20.06 29.54 7.77
N THR A 93 -20.91 29.35 8.77
CA THR A 93 -22.10 28.50 8.68
C THR A 93 -23.12 28.97 7.64
N SER A 94 -23.06 30.24 7.21
CA SER A 94 -23.93 30.76 6.13
C SER A 94 -23.54 30.21 4.74
N LYS A 95 -22.37 29.61 4.61
CA LYS A 95 -21.81 29.00 3.38
C LYS A 95 -21.60 27.50 3.52
N CYS A 96 -22.34 26.84 4.36
CA CYS A 96 -22.24 25.41 4.61
C CYS A 96 -22.88 24.57 3.48
N SER A 97 -22.59 23.27 3.44
CA SER A 97 -23.31 22.33 2.57
C SER A 97 -24.75 22.14 3.04
N ASP A 98 -25.64 21.78 2.12
CA ASP A 98 -27.06 21.55 2.43
C ASP A 98 -27.24 20.48 3.51
N LEU A 99 -26.47 19.40 3.42
CA LEU A 99 -26.51 18.32 4.41
C LEU A 99 -25.98 18.77 5.80
N PHE A 100 -24.94 19.61 5.81
CA PHE A 100 -24.45 20.19 7.06
C PHE A 100 -25.55 21.03 7.74
N ALA A 101 -26.24 21.90 6.99
CA ALA A 101 -27.32 22.73 7.53
C ALA A 101 -28.46 21.89 8.12
N VAL A 102 -28.79 20.78 7.48
CA VAL A 102 -29.81 19.82 7.98
C VAL A 102 -29.35 19.19 9.29
N GLN A 103 -28.13 18.68 9.36
CA GLN A 103 -27.61 18.02 10.56
C GLN A 103 -27.40 19.01 11.71
N LEU A 104 -26.94 20.22 11.44
CA LEU A 104 -26.82 21.27 12.46
C LEU A 104 -28.16 21.56 13.16
N LYS A 105 -29.24 21.77 12.38
CA LYS A 105 -30.58 21.97 12.94
C LYS A 105 -31.05 20.80 13.79
N ARG A 106 -30.70 19.57 13.42
CA ARG A 106 -31.02 18.36 14.20
C ARG A 106 -30.28 18.35 15.54
N CYS A 107 -28.99 18.68 15.53
CA CYS A 107 -28.18 18.79 16.75
C CYS A 107 -28.74 19.88 17.68
N GLU A 108 -29.09 21.05 17.15
CA GLU A 108 -29.74 22.13 17.91
C GLU A 108 -31.06 21.69 18.52
N ALA A 109 -31.94 21.04 17.74
CA ALA A 109 -33.23 20.56 18.19
C ALA A 109 -33.13 19.45 19.27
N MET A 110 -32.06 18.67 19.28
CA MET A 110 -31.78 17.64 20.28
C MET A 110 -31.04 18.17 21.51
N GLY A 111 -30.66 19.46 21.52
CA GLY A 111 -30.01 20.12 22.65
C GLY A 111 -28.50 19.83 22.77
N CYS A 112 -27.82 19.56 21.64
CA CYS A 112 -26.37 19.54 21.63
C CYS A 112 -25.79 20.90 22.06
N ILE A 113 -24.71 20.91 22.82
CA ILE A 113 -23.95 22.12 23.12
C ILE A 113 -23.09 22.45 21.90
N ILE A 114 -23.32 23.61 21.30
CA ILE A 114 -22.69 24.03 20.04
C ILE A 114 -22.11 25.43 20.22
N ASP A 115 -20.80 25.57 20.00
CA ASP A 115 -20.07 26.83 20.03
C ASP A 115 -19.32 27.03 18.70
N MET A 116 -18.93 28.27 18.40
CA MET A 116 -17.88 28.50 17.40
C MET A 116 -16.52 28.09 18.01
N PHE A 117 -15.62 27.58 17.18
CA PHE A 117 -14.30 27.13 17.66
C PHE A 117 -13.54 28.20 18.42
N ASP A 118 -13.63 29.45 17.99
CA ASP A 118 -12.97 30.60 18.61
C ASP A 118 -13.54 30.95 20.01
N ASP A 119 -14.79 30.56 20.28
CA ASP A 119 -15.49 30.78 21.56
C ASP A 119 -15.35 29.58 22.52
N PHE A 120 -14.84 28.43 22.04
CA PHE A 120 -14.69 27.22 22.84
C PHE A 120 -13.49 27.31 23.80
N ASN A 121 -13.71 27.08 25.11
CA ASN A 121 -12.69 27.27 26.14
C ASN A 121 -12.51 26.10 27.12
N ASP A 122 -13.42 25.12 27.15
CA ASP A 122 -13.40 24.05 28.15
C ASP A 122 -12.53 22.84 27.77
N TRP A 123 -11.26 23.10 27.43
CA TRP A 123 -10.30 22.08 27.05
C TRP A 123 -9.93 21.11 28.18
N SER A 124 -10.07 21.55 29.45
CA SER A 124 -9.70 20.73 30.62
C SER A 124 -10.56 19.48 30.80
N ASN A 125 -11.78 19.48 30.24
CA ASN A 125 -12.72 18.37 30.32
C ASN A 125 -12.80 17.56 29.03
N VAL A 126 -12.04 17.90 28.00
CA VAL A 126 -11.98 17.14 26.74
C VAL A 126 -11.28 15.80 26.95
N ALA A 127 -11.98 14.71 26.73
CA ALA A 127 -11.40 13.35 26.75
C ALA A 127 -10.91 12.90 25.38
N ILE A 128 -11.70 13.17 24.34
CA ILE A 128 -11.44 12.80 22.96
C ILE A 128 -11.80 13.98 22.07
N VAL A 129 -10.95 14.29 21.09
CA VAL A 129 -11.26 15.22 20.00
C VAL A 129 -11.50 14.43 18.72
N VAL A 130 -12.64 14.67 18.08
CA VAL A 130 -12.99 14.11 16.77
C VAL A 130 -12.98 15.26 15.76
N GLU A 131 -11.98 15.30 14.88
CA GLU A 131 -11.76 16.35 13.91
C GLU A 131 -12.42 15.99 12.57
N GLY A 132 -13.33 16.85 12.11
CA GLY A 132 -14.03 16.78 10.84
C GLY A 132 -14.00 18.12 10.09
N ILE A 133 -12.88 18.87 10.18
CA ILE A 133 -12.74 20.17 9.49
C ILE A 133 -12.78 19.96 7.97
N MET A 134 -12.05 18.96 7.47
CA MET A 134 -12.03 18.58 6.07
C MET A 134 -11.65 17.10 5.89
N GLY A 135 -12.20 16.45 4.86
CA GLY A 135 -11.86 15.08 4.49
C GLY A 135 -11.19 15.04 3.10
N THR A 136 -11.70 14.22 2.17
CA THR A 136 -11.17 14.08 0.79
C THR A 136 -11.21 15.37 -0.05
N GLY A 137 -11.74 16.46 0.46
CA GLY A 137 -11.88 17.74 -0.25
C GLY A 137 -10.61 18.59 -0.35
N LEU A 138 -9.48 18.17 0.22
CA LEU A 138 -8.24 18.92 0.16
C LEU A 138 -7.76 19.07 -1.30
N ALA A 139 -7.60 20.31 -1.74
CA ALA A 139 -6.99 20.66 -3.02
C ALA A 139 -5.78 21.57 -2.76
N GLY A 140 -4.59 20.97 -2.71
CA GLY A 140 -3.35 21.69 -2.50
C GLY A 140 -3.03 21.98 -1.03
N ARG A 141 -2.58 23.20 -0.70
CA ARG A 141 -2.17 23.60 0.65
C ARG A 141 -3.37 23.91 1.56
N LEU A 142 -3.24 23.64 2.85
CA LEU A 142 -4.18 24.11 3.87
C LEU A 142 -4.25 25.65 3.88
N ARG A 143 -5.41 26.19 4.23
CA ARG A 143 -5.59 27.63 4.46
C ARG A 143 -4.92 28.00 5.79
N ASP A 144 -4.38 29.21 5.88
CA ASP A 144 -3.70 29.67 7.08
C ASP A 144 -4.62 29.59 8.33
N THR A 145 -5.91 29.92 8.18
CA THR A 145 -6.91 29.77 9.26
C THR A 145 -7.09 28.32 9.74
N THR A 146 -6.99 27.35 8.84
CA THR A 146 -7.03 25.93 9.23
C THR A 146 -5.75 25.52 9.95
N ILE A 147 -4.60 26.02 9.51
CA ILE A 147 -3.30 25.79 10.17
C ILE A 147 -3.32 26.35 11.60
N ASP A 148 -3.87 27.57 11.80
CA ASP A 148 -4.00 28.17 13.12
C ASP A 148 -4.86 27.33 14.06
N ILE A 149 -5.99 26.80 13.57
CA ILE A 149 -6.87 25.91 14.34
C ILE A 149 -6.15 24.61 14.72
N LEU A 150 -5.48 23.97 13.76
CA LEU A 150 -4.71 22.75 14.05
C LEU A 150 -3.60 23.02 15.06
N HIS A 151 -2.94 24.17 14.99
CA HIS A 151 -1.93 24.57 15.98
C HIS A 151 -2.54 24.73 17.40
N VAL A 152 -3.74 25.29 17.53
CA VAL A 152 -4.46 25.35 18.81
C VAL A 152 -4.74 23.94 19.32
N ILE A 153 -5.27 23.03 18.45
CA ILE A 153 -5.55 21.63 18.83
C ILE A 153 -4.28 20.94 19.34
N ASP A 154 -3.15 21.08 18.64
CA ASP A 154 -1.86 20.49 19.03
C ASP A 154 -1.35 21.00 20.38
N THR A 155 -1.45 22.33 20.60
CA THR A 155 -1.09 22.98 21.85
C THR A 155 -1.94 22.44 23.01
N MET A 156 -3.26 22.36 22.81
CA MET A 156 -4.19 21.88 23.83
C MET A 156 -4.02 20.37 24.08
N ARG A 157 -3.75 19.58 23.04
CA ARG A 157 -3.42 18.17 23.19
C ARG A 157 -2.18 17.95 24.04
N SER A 158 -1.14 18.74 23.80
CA SER A 158 0.09 18.70 24.60
C SER A 158 -0.15 19.05 26.08
N GLN A 159 -1.10 19.96 26.35
CA GLN A 159 -1.43 20.40 27.72
C GLN A 159 -2.39 19.43 28.44
N TYR A 160 -3.40 18.90 27.75
CA TYR A 160 -4.50 18.14 28.35
C TYR A 160 -4.49 16.66 27.97
N ASN A 161 -3.64 16.22 27.05
CA ASN A 161 -3.37 14.82 26.70
C ASN A 161 -4.63 14.03 26.29
N PHE A 162 -5.48 14.58 25.42
CA PHE A 162 -6.61 13.87 24.82
C PHE A 162 -6.20 13.10 23.58
N ASP A 163 -6.99 12.08 23.20
CA ASP A 163 -6.82 11.36 21.95
C ASP A 163 -7.45 12.15 20.79
N LEU A 164 -6.74 12.17 19.66
CA LEU A 164 -7.15 12.92 18.47
C LEU A 164 -7.56 11.95 17.34
N TRP A 165 -8.80 12.07 16.92
CA TRP A 165 -9.41 11.27 15.86
C TRP A 165 -9.69 12.11 14.62
N ALA A 166 -9.46 11.54 13.42
CA ALA A 166 -9.84 12.15 12.15
C ALA A 166 -11.08 11.48 11.57
N ILE A 167 -11.96 12.28 10.99
CA ILE A 167 -13.08 11.82 10.17
C ILE A 167 -12.63 11.74 8.73
N ASP A 168 -12.77 10.57 8.12
CA ASP A 168 -12.47 10.18 6.75
C ASP A 168 -10.98 10.24 6.39
N VAL A 169 -10.36 11.42 6.46
CA VAL A 169 -8.93 11.67 6.20
C VAL A 169 -8.46 12.80 7.11
N PRO A 170 -7.31 12.69 7.78
CA PRO A 170 -6.74 13.76 8.58
C PRO A 170 -6.64 15.08 7.83
N ALA A 171 -6.99 16.20 8.47
CA ALA A 171 -6.86 17.51 7.85
C ALA A 171 -5.41 17.76 7.41
N GLY A 172 -5.25 18.07 6.12
CA GLY A 172 -3.93 18.31 5.52
C GLY A 172 -3.30 17.11 4.81
N VAL A 173 -3.88 15.92 4.89
CA VAL A 173 -3.45 14.74 4.10
C VAL A 173 -4.19 14.70 2.77
N ASP A 174 -3.46 14.58 1.67
CA ASP A 174 -4.04 14.31 0.36
C ASP A 174 -4.48 12.84 0.27
N ALA A 175 -5.79 12.61 0.12
CA ALA A 175 -6.40 11.28 0.17
C ALA A 175 -5.96 10.33 -0.97
N THR A 176 -5.34 10.85 -2.02
CA THR A 176 -4.85 10.06 -3.16
C THR A 176 -3.33 9.84 -3.10
N SER A 177 -2.55 10.90 -2.89
CA SER A 177 -1.09 10.82 -2.94
C SER A 177 -0.43 10.56 -1.58
N GLY A 178 -1.16 10.75 -0.47
CA GLY A 178 -0.60 10.68 0.88
C GLY A 178 0.35 11.84 1.22
N GLN A 179 0.47 12.84 0.34
CA GLN A 179 1.26 14.04 0.65
C GLN A 179 0.58 14.83 1.76
N ILE A 180 1.38 15.50 2.60
CA ILE A 180 0.90 16.29 3.72
C ILE A 180 1.16 17.79 3.49
N SER A 181 0.24 18.61 3.98
CA SER A 181 0.39 20.06 4.04
C SER A 181 1.15 20.46 5.30
N GLU A 182 1.74 21.65 5.27
CA GLU A 182 2.29 22.29 6.47
C GLU A 182 1.18 22.45 7.52
N GLY A 183 1.49 22.20 8.79
CA GLY A 183 0.53 22.26 9.89
C GLY A 183 -0.33 21.01 10.11
N THR A 184 -0.17 19.97 9.28
CA THR A 184 -0.86 18.68 9.49
C THR A 184 -0.42 18.03 10.79
N LEU A 185 -1.37 17.57 11.61
CA LEU A 185 -1.12 16.89 12.88
C LEU A 185 -1.00 15.37 12.71
N SER A 186 -0.41 14.71 13.71
CA SER A 186 -0.49 13.24 13.83
C SER A 186 -1.72 12.85 14.65
N TYR A 187 -2.48 11.90 14.17
CA TYR A 187 -3.70 11.40 14.79
C TYR A 187 -3.45 10.04 15.45
N ASP A 188 -4.25 9.71 16.48
CA ASP A 188 -4.25 8.37 17.09
C ASP A 188 -5.08 7.41 16.25
N TYR A 189 -6.20 7.91 15.72
CA TYR A 189 -7.14 7.13 14.91
C TYR A 189 -7.68 7.94 13.74
N THR A 190 -8.02 7.23 12.67
CA THR A 190 -8.79 7.76 11.54
C THR A 190 -9.94 6.82 11.22
N VAL A 191 -11.19 7.32 11.23
CA VAL A 191 -12.35 6.55 10.77
C VAL A 191 -12.64 6.96 9.34
N THR A 192 -12.42 6.05 8.39
CA THR A 192 -12.66 6.28 6.96
C THR A 192 -13.83 5.45 6.45
N PHE A 193 -14.52 5.88 5.41
CA PHE A 193 -15.80 5.32 5.00
C PHE A 193 -15.72 4.48 3.73
N GLY A 194 -16.42 3.33 3.74
CA GLY A 194 -16.53 2.40 2.62
C GLY A 194 -15.27 1.59 2.38
N ALA A 195 -14.15 2.25 2.13
CA ALA A 195 -12.83 1.64 2.02
C ALA A 195 -11.73 2.64 2.40
N ILE A 196 -10.52 2.11 2.62
CA ILE A 196 -9.37 2.92 2.96
C ILE A 196 -9.02 3.86 1.80
N LYS A 197 -8.70 5.11 2.10
CA LYS A 197 -8.24 6.08 1.10
C LYS A 197 -6.76 5.82 0.79
N GLN A 198 -6.40 5.90 -0.49
CA GLN A 198 -5.05 5.58 -0.98
C GLN A 198 -3.97 6.34 -0.19
N GLY A 199 -4.21 7.61 0.11
CA GLY A 199 -3.27 8.45 0.85
C GLY A 199 -3.01 8.02 2.29
N LEU A 200 -3.90 7.21 2.90
CA LEU A 200 -3.70 6.63 4.23
C LEU A 200 -2.79 5.38 4.21
N LEU A 201 -2.45 4.87 3.03
CA LEU A 201 -1.51 3.76 2.85
C LEU A 201 -0.13 4.24 2.37
N LEU A 202 -0.06 5.44 1.80
CA LEU A 202 1.17 6.03 1.26
C LEU A 202 1.82 6.98 2.27
N TYR A 203 3.16 6.91 2.38
CA TYR A 203 3.90 7.87 3.20
C TYR A 203 4.00 9.24 2.51
N PRO A 204 3.95 10.34 3.28
CA PRO A 204 3.88 10.44 4.74
C PRO A 204 2.48 10.27 5.36
N GLY A 205 1.39 10.28 4.60
CA GLY A 205 0.02 10.20 5.10
C GLY A 205 -0.25 8.99 6.00
N LYS A 206 0.33 7.82 5.67
CA LYS A 206 0.26 6.62 6.51
C LYS A 206 0.78 6.85 7.94
N ALA A 207 1.84 7.62 8.10
CA ALA A 207 2.40 7.91 9.43
C ALA A 207 1.55 8.89 10.24
N ILE A 208 0.69 9.66 9.57
CA ILE A 208 -0.15 10.70 10.16
C ILE A 208 -1.49 10.15 10.64
N GLY A 209 -2.07 9.19 9.91
CA GLY A 209 -3.44 8.72 10.12
C GLY A 209 -3.67 7.86 11.36
N GLY A 210 -2.61 7.45 12.07
CA GLY A 210 -2.72 6.54 13.21
C GLY A 210 -3.33 5.18 12.85
N THR A 211 -4.14 4.63 13.74
CA THR A 211 -4.91 3.41 13.46
C THR A 211 -6.11 3.74 12.58
N VAL A 212 -6.13 3.18 11.36
CA VAL A 212 -7.20 3.42 10.39
C VAL A 212 -8.31 2.39 10.56
N ILE A 213 -9.53 2.87 10.82
CA ILE A 213 -10.74 2.05 10.98
C ILE A 213 -11.64 2.31 9.78
N VAL A 214 -12.05 1.27 9.06
CA VAL A 214 -12.94 1.38 7.90
C VAL A 214 -14.38 1.13 8.35
N ALA A 215 -15.22 2.16 8.28
CA ALA A 215 -16.64 2.07 8.58
C ALA A 215 -17.48 1.81 7.32
N PRO A 216 -18.50 0.93 7.39
CA PRO A 216 -19.33 0.61 6.23
C PRO A 216 -20.25 1.77 5.84
N LEU A 217 -20.45 2.00 4.54
CA LEU A 217 -21.40 2.99 4.01
C LEU A 217 -22.84 2.50 3.92
N GLY A 218 -23.09 1.20 4.19
CA GLY A 218 -24.45 0.62 4.13
C GLY A 218 -25.04 0.51 2.72
N ALA A 219 -24.19 0.56 1.69
CA ALA A 219 -24.55 0.36 0.29
C ALA A 219 -23.47 -0.48 -0.42
N PRO A 220 -23.82 -1.33 -1.42
CA PRO A 220 -22.86 -2.10 -2.20
C PRO A 220 -22.16 -1.18 -3.25
N TRP A 221 -21.48 -0.14 -2.77
CA TRP A 221 -20.84 0.91 -3.57
C TRP A 221 -19.81 0.38 -4.60
N GLN A 222 -19.26 -0.80 -4.36
CA GLN A 222 -18.34 -1.44 -5.32
C GLN A 222 -18.98 -1.65 -6.70
N GLN A 223 -20.30 -1.81 -6.76
CA GLN A 223 -21.03 -2.00 -8.01
C GLN A 223 -20.93 -0.80 -8.95
N VAL A 224 -20.77 0.40 -8.43
CA VAL A 224 -20.64 1.61 -9.28
C VAL A 224 -19.22 1.78 -9.84
N LEU A 225 -18.22 1.04 -9.33
CA LEU A 225 -16.81 1.12 -9.75
C LEU A 225 -16.38 0.03 -10.74
N VAL A 226 -17.27 -0.88 -11.16
CA VAL A 226 -16.94 -2.09 -11.95
C VAL A 226 -16.11 -1.80 -13.22
N ASN A 227 -16.27 -0.65 -13.83
CA ASN A 227 -15.58 -0.27 -15.08
C ASN A 227 -14.40 0.69 -14.85
N ARG A 228 -13.93 0.84 -13.62
CA ARG A 228 -12.79 1.71 -13.29
C ARG A 228 -11.56 0.87 -12.94
N ASP A 229 -10.38 1.44 -13.18
CA ASP A 229 -9.11 0.82 -12.77
C ASP A 229 -9.11 0.58 -11.25
N SER A 230 -8.87 -0.65 -10.82
CA SER A 230 -8.94 -1.03 -9.42
C SER A 230 -7.60 -0.88 -8.69
N THR A 231 -7.67 -0.48 -7.42
CA THR A 231 -6.55 -0.59 -6.48
C THR A 231 -7.01 -1.43 -5.29
N ILE A 232 -6.24 -2.44 -4.88
CA ILE A 232 -6.65 -3.48 -3.94
C ILE A 232 -5.51 -3.71 -2.92
N THR A 233 -5.82 -3.97 -1.65
CA THR A 233 -4.82 -4.40 -0.66
C THR A 233 -4.38 -5.84 -0.89
N ILE A 234 -3.10 -6.14 -0.67
CA ILE A 234 -2.64 -7.51 -0.48
C ILE A 234 -2.76 -7.82 1.02
N ASP A 235 -3.72 -8.66 1.36
CA ASP A 235 -3.99 -9.13 2.73
C ASP A 235 -3.98 -10.67 2.77
N SER A 236 -4.13 -11.25 3.97
CA SER A 236 -4.19 -12.71 4.17
C SER A 236 -5.30 -13.35 3.34
N ASP A 237 -6.49 -12.74 3.35
CA ASP A 237 -7.66 -13.30 2.66
C ASP A 237 -7.37 -13.45 1.15
N LEU A 238 -6.76 -12.43 0.53
CA LEU A 238 -6.35 -12.52 -0.88
C LEU A 238 -5.27 -13.59 -1.08
N ALA A 239 -4.24 -13.61 -0.24
CA ALA A 239 -3.14 -14.56 -0.36
C ALA A 239 -3.63 -16.03 -0.21
N GLU A 240 -4.56 -16.28 0.72
CA GLU A 240 -5.22 -17.59 0.91
C GLU A 240 -6.00 -18.03 -0.32
N THR A 241 -6.64 -17.11 -1.06
CA THR A 241 -7.35 -17.45 -2.31
C THR A 241 -6.41 -17.81 -3.45
N LEU A 242 -5.17 -17.34 -3.42
CA LEU A 242 -4.18 -17.53 -4.48
C LEU A 242 -3.29 -18.77 -4.24
N ILE A 243 -3.04 -19.14 -2.99
CA ILE A 243 -2.17 -20.27 -2.66
C ILE A 243 -2.86 -21.59 -2.95
N ASN A 244 -2.14 -22.54 -3.54
CA ASN A 244 -2.68 -23.85 -3.88
C ASN A 244 -2.05 -24.97 -3.06
N TYR A 245 -2.86 -25.91 -2.60
CA TYR A 245 -2.36 -27.16 -2.03
C TYR A 245 -1.58 -27.97 -3.08
N ARG A 246 -0.48 -28.55 -2.66
CA ARG A 246 0.24 -29.50 -3.51
C ARG A 246 -0.53 -30.82 -3.63
N VAL A 247 -0.59 -31.33 -4.84
CA VAL A 247 -1.16 -32.68 -5.03
C VAL A 247 -0.28 -33.71 -4.32
N PRO A 248 -0.85 -34.74 -3.66
CA PRO A 248 -0.09 -35.73 -2.91
C PRO A 248 0.96 -36.50 -3.74
N MET A 249 0.79 -36.56 -5.05
CA MET A 249 1.72 -37.21 -5.99
C MET A 249 2.73 -36.24 -6.61
N ALA A 250 2.85 -35.00 -6.09
CA ALA A 250 3.78 -34.03 -6.62
C ALA A 250 5.24 -34.55 -6.50
N HIS A 251 6.02 -34.29 -7.51
CA HIS A 251 7.44 -34.61 -7.55
C HIS A 251 8.22 -33.42 -8.11
N LYS A 252 9.55 -33.45 -8.00
CA LYS A 252 10.43 -32.35 -8.43
C LYS A 252 10.20 -31.82 -9.85
N GLY A 253 9.67 -32.64 -10.77
CA GLY A 253 9.37 -32.21 -12.13
C GLY A 253 8.07 -31.41 -12.23
N VAL A 254 7.07 -31.69 -11.36
CA VAL A 254 5.81 -30.98 -11.28
C VAL A 254 5.98 -29.62 -10.58
N ASN A 255 6.83 -29.59 -9.54
CA ASN A 255 7.11 -28.36 -8.79
C ASN A 255 8.05 -27.40 -9.53
N GLY A 256 8.39 -27.69 -10.79
CA GLY A 256 9.06 -26.79 -11.71
C GLY A 256 10.58 -26.74 -11.63
N ASN A 257 11.14 -25.99 -12.55
CA ASN A 257 12.57 -25.87 -12.79
C ASN A 257 12.95 -24.41 -13.03
N THR A 258 13.63 -23.80 -12.08
CA THR A 258 14.03 -22.41 -12.08
C THR A 258 15.48 -22.28 -12.50
N LEU A 259 15.76 -21.33 -13.40
CA LEU A 259 17.11 -20.86 -13.70
C LEU A 259 17.30 -19.47 -13.14
N ILE A 260 18.40 -19.24 -12.43
CA ILE A 260 18.79 -17.93 -11.93
C ILE A 260 20.10 -17.55 -12.59
N VAL A 261 20.15 -16.39 -13.25
CA VAL A 261 21.33 -15.84 -13.92
C VAL A 261 21.78 -14.61 -13.16
N GLY A 262 22.95 -14.71 -12.51
CA GLY A 262 23.41 -13.63 -11.64
C GLY A 262 24.86 -13.78 -11.19
N GLY A 263 25.32 -12.84 -10.38
CA GLY A 263 26.63 -12.85 -9.77
C GLY A 263 27.73 -12.22 -10.59
N SER A 264 28.70 -11.66 -9.90
CA SER A 264 29.93 -11.09 -10.41
C SER A 264 31.07 -11.33 -9.41
N SER A 265 32.31 -10.95 -9.77
CA SER A 265 33.45 -11.05 -8.87
C SER A 265 33.23 -10.37 -7.51
N ASP A 266 32.45 -9.31 -7.49
CA ASP A 266 32.21 -8.47 -6.32
C ASP A 266 30.90 -8.83 -5.57
N MET A 267 29.96 -9.52 -6.26
CA MET A 267 28.60 -9.77 -5.74
C MET A 267 28.22 -11.26 -5.91
N VAL A 268 28.77 -12.12 -5.07
CA VAL A 268 28.48 -13.57 -5.08
C VAL A 268 27.24 -13.91 -4.25
N GLY A 269 26.90 -13.09 -3.25
CA GLY A 269 25.81 -13.34 -2.29
C GLY A 269 24.39 -13.17 -2.87
N ALA A 270 24.18 -12.12 -3.67
CA ALA A 270 22.89 -11.79 -4.24
C ALA A 270 22.22 -12.95 -5.00
N PRO A 271 22.87 -13.58 -6.00
CA PRO A 271 22.27 -14.70 -6.72
C PRO A 271 22.12 -15.97 -5.85
N MET A 272 22.93 -16.13 -4.80
CA MET A 272 22.76 -17.23 -3.84
C MET A 272 21.47 -17.04 -3.02
N LEU A 273 21.23 -15.85 -2.48
CA LEU A 273 19.99 -15.52 -1.76
C LEU A 273 18.75 -15.76 -2.64
N THR A 274 18.81 -15.36 -3.91
CA THR A 274 17.75 -15.61 -4.88
C THR A 274 17.51 -17.12 -5.08
N ALA A 275 18.59 -17.90 -5.21
CA ALA A 275 18.48 -19.35 -5.41
C ALA A 275 17.93 -20.07 -4.17
N GLU A 276 18.38 -19.71 -2.99
CA GLU A 276 17.90 -20.25 -1.72
C GLU A 276 16.42 -19.92 -1.50
N ALA A 277 16.02 -18.68 -1.77
CA ALA A 277 14.63 -18.26 -1.66
C ALA A 277 13.71 -19.01 -2.65
N ALA A 278 14.16 -19.29 -3.87
CA ALA A 278 13.40 -20.11 -4.82
C ALA A 278 13.22 -21.55 -4.32
N VAL A 279 14.25 -22.14 -3.67
CA VAL A 279 14.12 -23.46 -3.03
C VAL A 279 13.11 -23.43 -1.89
N HIS A 280 13.22 -22.44 -0.98
CA HIS A 280 12.34 -22.32 0.18
C HIS A 280 10.88 -21.98 -0.20
N SER A 281 10.67 -21.35 -1.37
CA SER A 281 9.32 -21.13 -1.94
C SER A 281 8.73 -22.39 -2.57
N GLY A 282 9.52 -23.47 -2.65
CA GLY A 282 9.06 -24.76 -3.10
C GLY A 282 9.33 -25.11 -4.56
N ALA A 283 10.21 -24.42 -5.26
CA ALA A 283 10.68 -24.82 -6.58
C ALA A 283 11.25 -26.24 -6.57
N GLY A 284 10.85 -27.07 -7.55
CA GLY A 284 11.26 -28.48 -7.60
C GLY A 284 12.73 -28.70 -7.96
N LYS A 285 13.30 -27.79 -8.74
CA LYS A 285 14.72 -27.74 -9.13
C LYS A 285 15.15 -26.28 -9.28
N VAL A 286 16.30 -25.94 -8.73
CA VAL A 286 16.90 -24.63 -8.90
C VAL A 286 18.31 -24.77 -9.43
N THR A 287 18.61 -24.06 -10.52
CA THR A 287 19.96 -23.96 -11.08
C THR A 287 20.42 -22.51 -11.02
N LEU A 288 21.55 -22.29 -10.40
CA LEU A 288 22.21 -21.00 -10.35
C LEU A 288 23.31 -20.95 -11.43
N CYS A 289 23.15 -20.03 -12.37
CA CYS A 289 24.07 -19.76 -13.46
C CYS A 289 24.91 -18.51 -13.17
N VAL A 290 26.20 -18.65 -13.04
CA VAL A 290 27.13 -17.60 -12.61
C VAL A 290 28.33 -17.52 -13.56
N PRO A 291 29.08 -16.40 -13.60
CA PRO A 291 30.37 -16.35 -14.30
C PRO A 291 31.33 -17.46 -13.80
N GLU A 292 32.06 -18.08 -14.74
CA GLU A 292 32.97 -19.20 -14.41
C GLU A 292 33.98 -18.85 -13.30
N ILE A 293 34.44 -17.59 -13.27
CA ILE A 293 35.42 -17.12 -12.28
C ILE A 293 34.95 -17.25 -10.83
N ILE A 294 33.63 -17.15 -10.55
CA ILE A 294 33.06 -17.24 -9.20
C ILE A 294 32.43 -18.59 -8.90
N LYS A 295 32.26 -19.47 -9.88
CA LYS A 295 31.55 -20.74 -9.74
C LYS A 295 32.00 -21.58 -8.55
N ARG A 296 33.31 -21.76 -8.39
CA ARG A 296 33.85 -22.53 -7.27
C ARG A 296 33.57 -21.91 -5.90
N ALA A 297 33.61 -20.57 -5.83
CA ALA A 297 33.30 -19.84 -4.61
C ALA A 297 31.81 -19.99 -4.23
N VAL A 298 30.93 -19.97 -5.21
CA VAL A 298 29.48 -20.20 -5.05
C VAL A 298 29.23 -21.65 -4.64
N GLN A 299 29.79 -22.63 -5.34
CA GLN A 299 29.63 -24.05 -5.02
C GLN A 299 30.07 -24.41 -3.59
N GLY A 300 31.03 -23.69 -3.04
CA GLY A 300 31.52 -23.93 -1.67
C GLY A 300 30.64 -23.29 -0.58
N ARG A 301 29.61 -22.52 -0.92
CA ARG A 301 28.79 -21.74 0.02
C ARG A 301 27.29 -21.96 -0.11
N ILE A 302 26.80 -22.24 -1.33
CA ILE A 302 25.39 -22.43 -1.61
C ILE A 302 24.85 -23.70 -0.94
N ILE A 303 23.58 -23.73 -0.60
CA ILE A 303 22.91 -24.94 -0.07
C ILE A 303 22.98 -26.09 -1.09
N PRO A 304 23.05 -27.36 -0.63
CA PRO A 304 23.24 -28.52 -1.51
C PRO A 304 22.12 -28.75 -2.53
N GLU A 305 20.95 -28.22 -2.30
CA GLU A 305 19.76 -28.35 -3.15
C GLU A 305 19.89 -27.57 -4.46
N VAL A 306 20.80 -26.60 -4.54
CA VAL A 306 20.99 -25.73 -5.72
C VAL A 306 22.11 -26.27 -6.61
N MET A 307 21.79 -26.51 -7.86
CA MET A 307 22.76 -26.85 -8.91
C MET A 307 23.47 -25.58 -9.39
N VAL A 308 24.80 -25.63 -9.59
CA VAL A 308 25.57 -24.48 -10.07
C VAL A 308 26.18 -24.75 -11.43
N THR A 309 25.96 -23.85 -12.39
CA THR A 309 26.52 -23.90 -13.73
C THR A 309 27.17 -22.56 -14.12
N SER A 310 27.84 -22.52 -15.24
CA SER A 310 28.47 -21.29 -15.75
C SER A 310 27.67 -20.66 -16.85
N ILE A 311 27.68 -19.32 -16.91
CA ILE A 311 27.23 -18.56 -18.06
C ILE A 311 28.08 -18.96 -19.28
N ASN A 312 27.45 -19.43 -20.33
CA ASN A 312 28.06 -19.76 -21.61
C ASN A 312 27.06 -19.51 -22.74
N GLU A 313 27.53 -19.53 -23.97
CA GLU A 313 26.71 -19.33 -25.18
C GLU A 313 25.81 -20.52 -25.54
N ASN A 314 25.74 -21.56 -24.67
CA ASN A 314 24.93 -22.74 -24.93
C ASN A 314 23.47 -22.52 -24.57
N HIS A 315 22.63 -22.33 -25.57
CA HIS A 315 21.17 -22.16 -25.43
C HIS A 315 20.45 -23.32 -24.71
N SER A 316 21.06 -24.51 -24.64
CA SER A 316 20.44 -25.67 -23.96
C SER A 316 20.24 -25.44 -22.46
N ILE A 317 20.86 -24.40 -21.88
CA ILE A 317 20.64 -24.02 -20.47
C ILE A 317 19.20 -23.59 -20.20
N TYR A 318 18.49 -23.07 -21.21
CA TYR A 318 17.10 -22.61 -21.09
C TYR A 318 16.08 -23.74 -21.29
N GLU A 319 16.51 -24.88 -21.86
CA GLU A 319 15.60 -26.00 -22.15
C GLU A 319 14.97 -26.59 -20.88
N GLY A 320 13.66 -26.74 -20.90
CA GLY A 320 12.88 -27.31 -19.79
C GLY A 320 12.86 -26.44 -18.54
N ARG A 321 13.18 -25.15 -18.62
CA ARG A 321 12.98 -24.17 -17.57
C ARG A 321 11.55 -23.62 -17.65
N GLN A 322 10.89 -23.47 -16.52
CA GLN A 322 9.61 -22.78 -16.41
C GLN A 322 9.80 -21.29 -16.22
N VAL A 323 10.91 -20.88 -15.60
CA VAL A 323 11.23 -19.48 -15.32
C VAL A 323 12.74 -19.24 -15.37
N VAL A 324 13.11 -18.08 -15.86
CA VAL A 324 14.46 -17.51 -15.76
C VAL A 324 14.38 -16.22 -14.95
N ALA A 325 15.09 -16.14 -13.84
CA ALA A 325 15.30 -14.91 -13.08
C ALA A 325 16.70 -14.39 -13.39
N ILE A 326 16.81 -13.12 -13.79
CA ILE A 326 18.08 -12.50 -14.18
C ILE A 326 18.28 -11.16 -13.48
N GLY A 327 19.52 -10.90 -13.04
CA GLY A 327 19.92 -9.60 -12.54
C GLY A 327 20.66 -9.57 -11.22
N PRO A 328 20.29 -10.38 -10.22
CA PRO A 328 20.89 -10.32 -8.89
C PRO A 328 22.43 -10.39 -8.94
N GLY A 329 23.08 -9.27 -8.63
CA GLY A 329 24.54 -9.18 -8.53
C GLY A 329 25.32 -9.36 -9.84
N LEU A 330 24.73 -9.17 -11.02
CA LEU A 330 25.43 -9.29 -12.31
C LEU A 330 26.57 -8.27 -12.48
N GLY A 331 26.48 -7.15 -11.77
CA GLY A 331 27.39 -6.02 -11.97
C GLY A 331 26.98 -5.14 -13.16
N ARG A 332 27.85 -4.16 -13.48
CA ARG A 332 27.55 -3.11 -14.48
C ARG A 332 28.67 -2.96 -15.50
N THR A 333 29.22 -4.09 -15.91
CA THR A 333 30.26 -4.10 -16.98
C THR A 333 29.60 -3.94 -18.35
N ILE A 334 30.41 -3.61 -19.36
CA ILE A 334 29.94 -3.23 -20.71
C ILE A 334 29.21 -4.39 -21.43
N ASP A 335 29.49 -5.61 -21.05
CA ASP A 335 28.94 -6.84 -21.61
C ASP A 335 27.59 -7.29 -20.99
N ILE A 336 27.18 -6.68 -19.89
CA ILE A 336 25.92 -7.07 -19.20
C ILE A 336 24.68 -6.76 -20.03
N PRO A 337 24.54 -5.60 -20.71
CA PRO A 337 23.40 -5.35 -21.60
C PRO A 337 23.25 -6.43 -22.69
N ASP A 338 24.37 -6.87 -23.29
CA ASP A 338 24.34 -7.91 -24.31
C ASP A 338 23.88 -9.27 -23.72
N LEU A 339 24.32 -9.61 -22.51
CA LEU A 339 23.87 -10.80 -21.80
C LEU A 339 22.36 -10.75 -21.50
N VAL A 340 21.86 -9.61 -21.01
CA VAL A 340 20.43 -9.45 -20.68
C VAL A 340 19.58 -9.55 -21.94
N ASN A 341 19.96 -8.87 -23.02
CA ASN A 341 19.28 -8.94 -24.31
C ASN A 341 19.30 -10.37 -24.86
N HIS A 342 20.46 -11.04 -24.78
CA HIS A 342 20.58 -12.44 -25.21
C HIS A 342 19.60 -13.36 -24.46
N VAL A 343 19.45 -13.22 -23.14
CA VAL A 343 18.48 -14.01 -22.36
C VAL A 343 17.05 -13.70 -22.82
N ILE A 344 16.71 -12.42 -23.00
CA ILE A 344 15.38 -11.98 -23.47
C ILE A 344 15.06 -12.56 -24.87
N ASP A 345 16.03 -12.55 -25.79
CA ASP A 345 15.85 -12.98 -27.16
C ASP A 345 15.79 -14.52 -27.30
N CYS A 346 16.49 -15.24 -26.43
CA CYS A 346 16.64 -16.70 -26.53
C CYS A 346 15.68 -17.50 -25.65
N TYR A 347 15.00 -16.85 -24.71
CA TYR A 347 14.09 -17.55 -23.79
C TYR A 347 12.66 -17.07 -23.95
N GLU A 348 11.79 -17.98 -24.42
CA GLU A 348 10.36 -17.69 -24.67
C GLU A 348 9.47 -17.92 -23.43
N GLY A 349 10.03 -18.39 -22.33
CA GLY A 349 9.28 -18.66 -21.08
C GLY A 349 9.12 -17.45 -20.18
N ALA A 350 8.70 -17.71 -18.95
CA ALA A 350 8.49 -16.67 -17.92
C ALA A 350 9.81 -16.04 -17.46
N LEU A 351 9.90 -14.74 -17.46
CA LEU A 351 11.07 -13.96 -17.01
C LEU A 351 10.78 -13.21 -15.72
N VAL A 352 11.78 -13.14 -14.83
CA VAL A 352 11.84 -12.21 -13.70
C VAL A 352 13.10 -11.36 -13.87
N ILE A 353 12.93 -10.04 -14.00
CA ILE A 353 14.02 -9.09 -14.28
C ILE A 353 14.19 -8.18 -13.06
N ASP A 354 15.36 -8.22 -12.43
CA ASP A 354 15.67 -7.46 -11.22
C ASP A 354 17.06 -6.82 -11.26
N ALA A 355 17.32 -5.90 -10.36
CA ALA A 355 18.64 -5.35 -10.03
C ALA A 355 19.46 -4.89 -11.25
N ASP A 356 20.66 -5.47 -11.46
CA ASP A 356 21.56 -5.03 -12.51
C ASP A 356 21.03 -5.35 -13.92
N ALA A 357 20.09 -6.29 -14.08
CA ALA A 357 19.40 -6.48 -15.36
C ALA A 357 18.45 -5.33 -15.68
N LEU A 358 17.75 -4.78 -14.68
CA LEU A 358 16.96 -3.55 -14.86
C LEU A 358 17.85 -2.35 -15.21
N TYR A 359 19.06 -2.31 -14.62
CA TYR A 359 20.03 -1.30 -14.98
C TYR A 359 20.48 -1.43 -16.45
N ALA A 360 20.68 -2.66 -16.92
CA ALA A 360 21.13 -2.98 -18.27
C ALA A 360 20.08 -2.64 -19.34
N LEU A 361 18.78 -2.73 -19.03
CA LEU A 361 17.70 -2.28 -19.93
C LEU A 361 17.76 -0.78 -20.20
N GLY A 362 18.33 0.00 -19.29
CA GLY A 362 18.45 1.45 -19.44
C GLY A 362 17.11 2.16 -19.34
N HIS A 363 16.85 3.07 -20.26
CA HIS A 363 15.65 3.88 -20.36
C HIS A 363 14.67 3.20 -21.33
N VAL A 364 13.46 2.90 -20.87
CA VAL A 364 12.46 2.15 -21.67
C VAL A 364 11.23 2.98 -22.03
N GLY A 365 11.10 4.17 -21.46
CA GLY A 365 10.01 5.09 -21.76
C GLY A 365 10.08 6.39 -20.95
N SER A 366 9.23 7.34 -21.26
CA SER A 366 9.23 8.68 -20.67
C SER A 366 7.86 9.09 -20.15
N VAL A 367 7.85 10.04 -19.20
CA VAL A 367 6.66 10.56 -18.56
C VAL A 367 6.39 11.99 -18.98
N ASP A 368 5.20 12.27 -19.50
CA ASP A 368 4.70 13.62 -19.73
C ASP A 368 4.33 14.28 -18.39
N LYS A 369 5.18 15.19 -17.93
CA LYS A 369 5.01 15.89 -16.64
C LYS A 369 3.80 16.82 -16.61
N ASP A 370 3.42 17.37 -17.77
CA ASP A 370 2.28 18.27 -17.83
C ASP A 370 0.96 17.47 -17.81
N ALA A 371 0.90 16.35 -18.54
CA ALA A 371 -0.20 15.39 -18.43
C ALA A 371 -0.36 14.86 -17.00
N LEU A 372 0.76 14.59 -16.33
CA LEU A 372 0.78 14.12 -14.94
C LEU A 372 0.22 15.17 -13.96
N ARG A 373 0.56 16.46 -14.14
CA ARG A 373 -0.01 17.57 -13.35
C ARG A 373 -1.51 17.75 -13.58
N ASP A 374 -1.95 17.56 -14.81
CA ASP A 374 -3.34 17.72 -15.21
C ASP A 374 -4.22 16.50 -14.87
N GLY A 375 -3.64 15.42 -14.32
CA GLY A 375 -4.37 14.19 -13.98
C GLY A 375 -4.83 13.37 -15.19
N LYS A 376 -4.25 13.59 -16.38
CA LYS A 376 -4.60 12.89 -17.63
C LYS A 376 -3.92 11.53 -17.71
N VAL A 377 -4.38 10.56 -16.95
CA VAL A 377 -3.76 9.25 -16.72
C VAL A 377 -3.46 8.48 -18.02
N GLU A 378 -4.33 8.56 -19.04
CA GLU A 378 -4.19 7.78 -20.28
C GLU A 378 -3.03 8.22 -21.19
N SER A 379 -2.51 9.43 -21.02
CA SER A 379 -1.42 10.00 -21.84
C SER A 379 -0.14 10.28 -21.07
N ILE A 380 -0.06 9.84 -19.82
CA ILE A 380 1.07 10.17 -18.92
C ILE A 380 2.37 9.52 -19.38
N TYR A 381 2.30 8.30 -19.89
CA TYR A 381 3.48 7.47 -20.16
C TYR A 381 3.61 7.14 -21.64
N LYS A 382 4.80 7.40 -22.18
CA LYS A 382 5.16 7.04 -23.54
C LYS A 382 6.20 5.92 -23.52
N MET A 383 5.83 4.75 -24.01
CA MET A 383 6.74 3.62 -24.23
C MET A 383 7.71 3.94 -25.37
N GLU A 384 9.00 3.67 -25.16
CA GLU A 384 10.07 3.86 -26.15
C GLU A 384 10.71 2.53 -26.55
N GLN A 385 10.63 1.52 -25.69
CA GLN A 385 11.12 0.17 -25.95
C GLN A 385 10.06 -0.86 -25.57
N GLN A 386 9.81 -1.85 -26.44
CA GLN A 386 8.96 -3.01 -26.11
C GLN A 386 9.72 -3.95 -25.19
N LEU A 387 9.06 -4.37 -24.12
CA LEU A 387 9.58 -5.37 -23.17
C LEU A 387 8.90 -6.73 -23.38
N PRO A 388 9.57 -7.85 -23.04
CA PRO A 388 8.92 -9.15 -23.01
C PRO A 388 7.83 -9.19 -21.91
N TYR A 389 6.88 -10.12 -22.01
CA TYR A 389 5.95 -10.36 -20.92
C TYR A 389 6.68 -11.00 -19.74
N CYS A 390 6.88 -10.24 -18.68
CA CYS A 390 7.73 -10.61 -17.55
C CYS A 390 7.25 -9.98 -16.23
N VAL A 391 7.86 -10.41 -15.13
CA VAL A 391 7.81 -9.69 -13.85
C VAL A 391 9.05 -8.83 -13.73
N MET A 392 8.88 -7.54 -13.46
CA MET A 392 9.97 -6.60 -13.16
C MET A 392 9.87 -6.16 -11.70
N THR A 393 11.02 -6.11 -11.01
CA THR A 393 11.04 -5.82 -9.57
C THR A 393 11.91 -4.61 -9.20
N PRO A 394 11.72 -3.42 -9.82
CA PRO A 394 12.55 -2.25 -9.52
C PRO A 394 12.27 -1.68 -8.13
N HIS A 395 13.31 -1.18 -7.47
CA HIS A 395 13.16 -0.18 -6.41
C HIS A 395 13.00 1.23 -7.03
N LEU A 396 12.64 2.24 -6.22
CA LEU A 396 12.40 3.61 -6.72
C LEU A 396 13.53 4.18 -7.58
N GLY A 397 14.79 3.92 -7.23
CA GLY A 397 15.94 4.42 -7.99
C GLY A 397 16.10 3.74 -9.36
N GLU A 398 15.82 2.44 -9.45
CA GLU A 398 15.79 1.69 -10.71
C GLU A 398 14.62 2.14 -11.58
N PHE A 399 13.43 2.29 -10.98
CA PHE A 399 12.24 2.76 -11.67
C PHE A 399 12.42 4.19 -12.20
N SER A 400 13.00 5.09 -11.39
CA SER A 400 13.36 6.46 -11.79
C SER A 400 14.21 6.50 -13.08
N ARG A 401 15.13 5.55 -13.22
CA ARG A 401 15.96 5.42 -14.42
C ARG A 401 15.17 4.86 -15.61
N LEU A 402 14.39 3.81 -15.39
CA LEU A 402 13.59 3.18 -16.45
C LEU A 402 12.65 4.17 -17.15
N ILE A 403 12.10 5.16 -16.41
CA ILE A 403 11.09 6.10 -16.90
C ILE A 403 11.59 7.55 -17.02
N ASP A 404 12.89 7.80 -16.80
CA ASP A 404 13.53 9.14 -16.79
C ASP A 404 12.76 10.18 -15.96
N LEU A 405 12.39 9.83 -14.74
CA LEU A 405 11.62 10.71 -13.85
C LEU A 405 12.26 10.77 -12.45
N PRO A 406 12.49 11.98 -11.87
CA PRO A 406 13.03 12.09 -10.52
C PRO A 406 12.13 11.42 -9.46
N ILE A 407 12.75 10.77 -8.45
CA ILE A 407 12.07 10.00 -7.39
C ILE A 407 10.94 10.81 -6.73
N LYS A 408 11.13 12.10 -6.44
CA LYS A 408 10.09 12.97 -5.85
C LYS A 408 8.78 13.04 -6.64
N TRP A 409 8.85 12.88 -7.96
CA TRP A 409 7.66 12.80 -8.80
C TRP A 409 7.01 11.42 -8.70
N ILE A 410 7.83 10.37 -8.63
CA ILE A 410 7.34 9.00 -8.47
C ILE A 410 6.61 8.85 -7.13
N GLU A 411 7.17 9.35 -6.04
CA GLU A 411 6.54 9.31 -4.71
C GLU A 411 5.16 9.99 -4.67
N ARG A 412 4.99 11.10 -5.41
CA ARG A 412 3.70 11.80 -5.49
C ARG A 412 2.66 11.09 -6.35
N HIS A 413 3.09 10.32 -7.33
CA HIS A 413 2.24 9.67 -8.33
C HIS A 413 2.47 8.16 -8.36
N TYR A 414 2.80 7.59 -7.21
CA TYR A 414 3.36 6.26 -7.03
C TYR A 414 2.53 5.18 -7.73
N ILE A 415 1.27 5.05 -7.37
CA ILE A 415 0.35 4.04 -7.93
C ILE A 415 0.00 4.36 -9.39
N THR A 416 -0.22 5.63 -9.72
CA THR A 416 -0.57 6.07 -11.08
C THR A 416 0.54 5.73 -12.07
N LEU A 417 1.80 5.97 -11.72
CA LEU A 417 2.95 5.68 -12.59
C LEU A 417 3.21 4.18 -12.70
N ALA A 418 3.07 3.42 -11.60
CA ALA A 418 3.19 1.97 -11.65
C ALA A 418 2.13 1.36 -12.59
N ARG A 419 0.88 1.81 -12.49
CA ARG A 419 -0.23 1.41 -13.36
C ARG A 419 0.04 1.73 -14.82
N ALA A 420 0.43 2.97 -15.11
CA ALA A 420 0.69 3.42 -16.48
C ALA A 420 1.83 2.63 -17.13
N PHE A 421 2.90 2.36 -16.39
CA PHE A 421 4.02 1.56 -16.85
C PHE A 421 3.61 0.12 -17.18
N ALA A 422 2.93 -0.55 -16.24
CA ALA A 422 2.50 -1.94 -16.40
C ALA A 422 1.55 -2.11 -17.61
N LYS A 423 0.59 -1.19 -17.76
CA LYS A 423 -0.33 -1.15 -18.93
C LYS A 423 0.43 -0.92 -20.24
N ALA A 424 1.35 0.05 -20.30
CA ALA A 424 2.04 0.41 -21.52
C ALA A 424 2.97 -0.72 -22.01
N HIS A 425 3.74 -1.32 -21.12
CA HIS A 425 4.69 -2.38 -21.46
C HIS A 425 4.09 -3.79 -21.44
N GLN A 426 2.85 -3.94 -20.97
CA GLN A 426 2.19 -5.25 -20.78
C GLN A 426 3.01 -6.21 -19.89
N VAL A 427 3.58 -5.67 -18.80
CA VAL A 427 4.39 -6.41 -17.81
C VAL A 427 3.71 -6.41 -16.43
N VAL A 428 4.11 -7.35 -15.59
CA VAL A 428 3.80 -7.31 -14.15
C VAL A 428 4.91 -6.52 -13.46
N LEU A 429 4.58 -5.37 -12.88
CA LEU A 429 5.53 -4.51 -12.20
C LEU A 429 5.39 -4.65 -10.69
N VAL A 430 6.45 -5.10 -10.02
CA VAL A 430 6.58 -5.04 -8.56
C VAL A 430 7.45 -3.83 -8.21
N LEU A 431 6.84 -2.69 -7.96
CA LEU A 431 7.58 -1.49 -7.54
C LEU A 431 7.85 -1.58 -6.04
N LYS A 432 9.13 -1.85 -5.71
CA LYS A 432 9.61 -2.00 -4.33
C LYS A 432 9.66 -0.64 -3.64
N GLY A 433 8.95 -0.53 -2.50
CA GLY A 433 8.87 0.69 -1.71
C GLY A 433 8.10 0.46 -0.41
N ILE A 434 7.68 1.54 0.23
CA ILE A 434 6.86 1.51 1.44
C ILE A 434 5.58 2.32 1.17
N PRO A 435 4.47 1.64 0.81
CA PRO A 435 4.32 0.19 0.57
C PRO A 435 4.91 -0.30 -0.76
N SER A 436 5.20 -1.59 -0.89
CA SER A 436 5.43 -2.19 -2.21
C SER A 436 4.10 -2.35 -2.96
N VAL A 437 4.11 -2.17 -4.28
CA VAL A 437 2.92 -2.34 -5.12
C VAL A 437 3.18 -3.31 -6.27
N VAL A 438 2.14 -4.06 -6.65
CA VAL A 438 2.14 -4.93 -7.82
C VAL A 438 1.15 -4.37 -8.83
N ALA A 439 1.63 -3.84 -9.93
CA ALA A 439 0.79 -3.31 -11.01
C ALA A 439 0.72 -4.31 -12.16
N LEU A 440 -0.49 -4.56 -12.64
CA LEU A 440 -0.79 -5.54 -13.67
C LEU A 440 -1.02 -4.89 -15.06
N PRO A 441 -0.86 -5.67 -16.15
CA PRO A 441 -1.10 -5.19 -17.52
C PRO A 441 -2.53 -4.67 -17.77
N ASP A 442 -3.53 -5.19 -17.06
CA ASP A 442 -4.93 -4.76 -17.17
C ASP A 442 -5.23 -3.43 -16.46
N GLY A 443 -4.27 -2.91 -15.68
CA GLY A 443 -4.39 -1.68 -14.92
C GLY A 443 -4.76 -1.89 -13.44
N THR A 444 -4.99 -3.10 -13.00
CA THR A 444 -5.17 -3.39 -11.56
C THR A 444 -3.86 -3.18 -10.81
N VAL A 445 -3.93 -2.56 -9.64
CA VAL A 445 -2.77 -2.37 -8.76
C VAL A 445 -3.07 -2.95 -7.39
N TYR A 446 -2.16 -3.79 -6.92
CA TYR A 446 -2.21 -4.36 -5.58
C TYR A 446 -1.21 -3.66 -4.67
N VAL A 447 -1.63 -3.29 -3.47
CA VAL A 447 -0.81 -2.57 -2.47
C VAL A 447 -0.54 -3.47 -1.29
N ASN A 448 0.73 -3.73 -1.02
CA ASN A 448 1.13 -4.53 0.14
C ASN A 448 1.12 -3.67 1.41
N THR A 449 0.29 -4.05 2.38
CA THR A 449 0.10 -3.28 3.62
C THR A 449 0.95 -3.77 4.79
N ILE A 450 1.61 -4.93 4.64
CA ILE A 450 2.43 -5.60 5.65
C ILE A 450 3.92 -5.48 5.37
N GLY A 451 4.75 -5.94 6.30
CA GLY A 451 6.19 -5.75 6.32
C GLY A 451 6.61 -4.63 7.27
N ASN A 452 7.86 -4.61 7.65
CA ASN A 452 8.37 -3.72 8.69
C ASN A 452 9.74 -3.12 8.34
N ALA A 453 10.19 -2.13 9.14
CA ALA A 453 11.42 -1.39 8.89
C ALA A 453 12.71 -2.25 8.97
N GLY A 454 12.66 -3.41 9.65
CA GLY A 454 13.79 -4.36 9.69
C GLY A 454 14.15 -4.94 8.33
N MET A 455 13.24 -4.88 7.35
CA MET A 455 13.50 -5.28 5.96
C MET A 455 14.45 -4.33 5.20
N GLY A 456 14.83 -3.19 5.78
CA GLY A 456 15.76 -2.22 5.19
C GLY A 456 17.22 -2.70 5.13
N THR A 457 17.46 -3.94 4.66
CA THR A 457 18.78 -4.57 4.59
C THR A 457 19.06 -5.05 3.17
N GLY A 458 20.33 -4.94 2.73
CA GLY A 458 20.76 -5.43 1.42
C GLY A 458 20.53 -6.94 1.29
N GLY A 459 20.00 -7.38 0.14
CA GLY A 459 19.64 -8.77 -0.13
C GLY A 459 18.15 -9.11 -0.03
N MET A 460 17.33 -8.24 0.58
CA MET A 460 15.88 -8.47 0.67
C MET A 460 15.21 -8.51 -0.71
N GLY A 461 15.64 -7.67 -1.65
CA GLY A 461 15.17 -7.71 -3.03
C GLY A 461 15.53 -9.01 -3.74
N ASP A 462 16.76 -9.52 -3.50
CA ASP A 462 17.21 -10.79 -4.08
C ASP A 462 16.36 -11.98 -3.59
N VAL A 463 15.98 -11.98 -2.30
CA VAL A 463 15.04 -12.96 -1.74
C VAL A 463 13.68 -12.87 -2.41
N LEU A 464 13.11 -11.65 -2.54
CA LEU A 464 11.82 -11.45 -3.21
C LEU A 464 11.83 -11.99 -4.65
N THR A 465 12.89 -11.71 -5.41
CA THR A 465 13.07 -12.22 -6.77
C THR A 465 13.07 -13.74 -6.81
N GLY A 466 13.72 -14.38 -5.84
CA GLY A 466 13.74 -15.84 -5.69
C GLY A 466 12.37 -16.42 -5.35
N VAL A 467 11.63 -15.77 -4.45
CA VAL A 467 10.26 -16.17 -4.07
C VAL A 467 9.32 -16.13 -5.27
N ILE A 468 9.32 -15.03 -6.02
CA ILE A 468 8.49 -14.86 -7.23
C ILE A 468 8.85 -15.94 -8.26
N ALA A 469 10.14 -16.13 -8.56
CA ALA A 469 10.58 -17.16 -9.49
C ALA A 469 10.20 -18.58 -9.01
N GLY A 470 10.26 -18.84 -7.70
CA GLY A 470 9.85 -20.09 -7.09
C GLY A 470 8.37 -20.40 -7.31
N PHE A 471 7.48 -19.41 -7.15
CA PHE A 471 6.04 -19.58 -7.44
C PHE A 471 5.77 -19.77 -8.94
N ILE A 472 6.37 -18.95 -9.81
CA ILE A 472 6.21 -19.11 -11.28
C ILE A 472 6.60 -20.52 -11.70
N SER A 473 7.70 -21.07 -11.18
CA SER A 473 8.17 -22.41 -11.56
C SER A 473 7.17 -23.50 -11.24
N GLN A 474 6.35 -23.31 -10.22
CA GLN A 474 5.31 -24.23 -9.78
C GLN A 474 4.01 -24.12 -10.58
N GLY A 475 3.97 -23.25 -11.59
CA GLY A 475 2.83 -23.08 -12.49
C GLY A 475 1.85 -21.97 -12.09
N TYR A 476 2.17 -21.16 -11.09
CA TYR A 476 1.42 -19.93 -10.82
C TYR A 476 1.59 -18.94 -11.97
N SER A 477 0.58 -18.13 -12.25
CA SER A 477 0.68 -17.03 -13.19
C SER A 477 1.73 -16.01 -12.76
N LEU A 478 2.24 -15.17 -13.66
CA LEU A 478 3.15 -14.08 -13.31
C LEU A 478 2.50 -13.13 -12.29
N GLN A 479 1.21 -12.88 -12.44
CA GLN A 479 0.41 -12.00 -11.57
C GLN A 479 0.31 -12.58 -10.17
N ASP A 480 -0.17 -13.83 -10.03
CA ASP A 480 -0.34 -14.49 -8.73
C ASP A 480 1.00 -14.67 -8.03
N SER A 481 2.06 -15.02 -8.80
CA SER A 481 3.41 -15.17 -8.26
C SER A 481 3.98 -13.86 -7.71
N ALA A 482 3.70 -12.73 -8.35
CA ALA A 482 4.13 -11.42 -7.87
C ALA A 482 3.36 -11.02 -6.61
N ILE A 483 2.03 -11.21 -6.58
CA ILE A 483 1.19 -10.88 -5.42
C ILE A 483 1.56 -11.76 -4.22
N LEU A 484 1.56 -13.10 -4.39
CA LEU A 484 1.98 -14.04 -3.35
C LEU A 484 3.43 -13.80 -2.92
N GLY A 485 4.33 -13.55 -3.86
CA GLY A 485 5.74 -13.30 -3.58
C GLY A 485 5.95 -12.11 -2.66
N VAL A 486 5.26 -10.99 -2.94
CA VAL A 486 5.31 -9.79 -2.11
C VAL A 486 4.71 -10.05 -0.72
N TYR A 487 3.56 -10.73 -0.65
CA TYR A 487 2.92 -11.07 0.63
C TYR A 487 3.80 -11.98 1.48
N VAL A 488 4.19 -13.14 0.93
CA VAL A 488 4.96 -14.16 1.66
C VAL A 488 6.31 -13.61 2.14
N HIS A 489 7.00 -12.85 1.30
CA HIS A 489 8.25 -12.19 1.66
C HIS A 489 8.08 -11.20 2.83
N SER A 490 7.05 -10.36 2.79
CA SER A 490 6.78 -9.38 3.83
C SER A 490 6.29 -10.04 5.13
N ARG A 491 5.40 -11.03 5.03
CA ARG A 491 4.88 -11.77 6.19
C ARG A 491 5.99 -12.56 6.89
N SER A 492 6.93 -13.14 6.13
CA SER A 492 8.11 -13.80 6.70
C SER A 492 8.95 -12.85 7.56
N ALA A 493 9.09 -11.61 7.14
CA ALA A 493 9.77 -10.58 7.93
C ALA A 493 8.98 -10.17 9.17
N ASP A 494 7.65 -10.10 9.08
CA ASP A 494 6.80 -9.76 10.22
C ASP A 494 6.84 -10.81 11.31
N ILE A 495 6.81 -12.11 10.97
CA ILE A 495 7.00 -13.21 11.93
C ILE A 495 8.35 -13.08 12.66
N LEU A 496 9.40 -12.71 11.95
CA LEU A 496 10.73 -12.52 12.57
C LEU A 496 10.75 -11.29 13.48
N SER A 497 9.97 -10.24 13.15
CA SER A 497 9.92 -9.02 13.94
C SER A 497 9.27 -9.21 15.32
N ASP A 498 8.46 -10.24 15.51
CA ASP A 498 7.88 -10.61 16.83
C ASP A 498 8.97 -10.94 17.86
N THR A 499 10.14 -11.38 17.40
CA THR A 499 11.28 -11.74 18.27
C THR A 499 12.45 -10.77 18.14
N LYS A 500 12.61 -10.11 16.99
CA LYS A 500 13.72 -9.18 16.69
C LYS A 500 13.19 -8.01 15.88
N THR A 501 13.01 -6.86 16.46
CA THR A 501 12.54 -5.63 15.76
C THR A 501 13.41 -5.30 14.52
N TRP A 502 14.72 -5.54 14.58
CA TRP A 502 15.69 -5.49 13.48
C TRP A 502 16.86 -6.44 13.73
N GLY A 503 17.72 -6.60 12.72
CA GLY A 503 18.90 -7.45 12.80
C GLY A 503 18.65 -8.90 12.38
N TYR A 504 17.45 -9.23 11.86
CA TYR A 504 17.25 -10.44 11.07
C TYR A 504 17.80 -10.22 9.65
N THR A 505 18.25 -11.27 9.03
CA THR A 505 18.93 -11.24 7.73
C THR A 505 17.97 -11.65 6.59
N PRO A 506 18.30 -11.36 5.32
CA PRO A 506 17.58 -11.92 4.17
C PRO A 506 17.51 -13.45 4.19
N SER A 507 18.54 -14.13 4.68
CA SER A 507 18.54 -15.60 4.85
C SER A 507 17.53 -16.05 5.90
N ASP A 508 17.35 -15.30 7.01
CA ASP A 508 16.31 -15.59 7.99
C ASP A 508 14.91 -15.46 7.37
N VAL A 509 14.68 -14.41 6.58
CA VAL A 509 13.41 -14.22 5.83
C VAL A 509 13.20 -15.38 4.86
N SER A 510 14.23 -15.74 4.10
CA SER A 510 14.17 -16.87 3.16
C SER A 510 13.78 -18.18 3.86
N THR A 511 14.35 -18.49 5.01
CA THR A 511 14.06 -19.73 5.77
C THR A 511 12.66 -19.72 6.39
N SER A 512 12.06 -18.55 6.63
CA SER A 512 10.72 -18.40 7.21
C SER A 512 9.59 -18.54 6.18
N ILE A 513 9.89 -18.55 4.86
CA ILE A 513 8.91 -18.64 3.77
C ILE A 513 7.98 -19.85 3.94
N GLY A 514 8.53 -21.03 4.26
CA GLY A 514 7.75 -22.25 4.44
C GLY A 514 6.72 -22.15 5.56
N CYS A 515 7.03 -21.42 6.65
CA CYS A 515 6.09 -21.19 7.74
C CYS A 515 4.89 -20.35 7.28
N VAL A 516 5.13 -19.29 6.47
CA VAL A 516 4.05 -18.47 5.93
C VAL A 516 3.18 -19.24 4.94
N ILE A 517 3.78 -20.10 4.12
CA ILE A 517 3.03 -20.98 3.21
C ILE A 517 2.11 -21.92 4.00
N SER A 518 2.59 -22.53 5.10
CA SER A 518 1.78 -23.35 5.99
C SER A 518 0.66 -22.54 6.65
N GLU A 519 0.95 -21.33 7.14
CA GLU A 519 -0.06 -20.41 7.69
C GLU A 519 -1.20 -20.15 6.68
N LEU A 520 -0.86 -19.84 5.42
CA LEU A 520 -1.85 -19.61 4.35
C LEU A 520 -2.67 -20.84 3.98
N LEU A 521 -2.11 -22.04 4.17
CA LEU A 521 -2.81 -23.32 3.93
C LEU A 521 -3.61 -23.78 5.15
N GLY A 522 -3.57 -23.06 6.28
CA GLY A 522 -4.28 -23.42 7.51
C GLY A 522 -3.65 -24.62 8.24
N GLU A 523 -2.35 -24.86 8.08
CA GLU A 523 -1.59 -25.98 8.66
C GLU A 523 -0.78 -25.58 9.89
#